data_1af4541826d1b7ba09e503452da39b01
#
_entry.id   1af4541826d1b7ba09e503452da39b01
#
_cell.length_a   1.000
_cell.length_b   1.000
_cell.length_c   1.000
_cell.angle_alpha   90.00
_cell.angle_beta   90.00
_cell.angle_gamma   90.00
#
_symmetry.space_group_name_H-M   'P 1'
#
loop_
_entity.id
_entity.type
_entity.pdbx_description
1 polymer ?
#
loop_
_entity_poly.entity_id
_entity_poly.type
_entity_poly.pdbx_seq_one_letter_code
_entity_poly.pdbx_strand_id
1 'polypeptide(L)'
;MLINNCEYFEVLDGIKARIKEAQYKAVLGANKELMELYWNIGKIIIINTEYGTKFVENLSRDILVDFPDIKGFSVRNLKYMRKFAELYPDFQKVQRGVALLPWRNNLTLMSKVKDEDERQWYIDHNIKNGWNNVALTHHIEMKLYERQAIAINW
;
A
#
# COMPACT_ATOMS: atom_id res chain seq x y z
N MET A 1 36.03 32.77 4.47
CA MET A 1 35.00 33.66 3.90
C MET A 1 33.67 33.42 4.62
N LEU A 2 33.16 34.49 5.21
CA LEU A 2 31.90 34.38 5.93
C LEU A 2 30.73 34.42 4.93
N ILE A 3 29.91 33.37 4.95
CA ILE A 3 28.69 33.34 4.17
C ILE A 3 27.66 34.21 4.84
N ASN A 4 27.01 35.07 4.08
CA ASN A 4 25.87 35.86 4.53
C ASN A 4 24.80 34.90 5.11
N ASN A 5 24.19 35.29 6.24
CA ASN A 5 23.16 34.46 6.88
C ASN A 5 22.02 34.07 5.96
N CYS A 6 21.58 34.97 5.09
CA CYS A 6 20.53 34.68 4.11
C CYS A 6 20.96 33.62 3.09
N GLU A 7 22.19 33.72 2.57
CA GLU A 7 22.75 32.75 1.65
C GLU A 7 22.92 31.37 2.32
N TYR A 8 23.36 31.35 3.56
CA TYR A 8 23.47 30.11 4.34
C TYR A 8 22.10 29.41 4.48
N PHE A 9 21.07 30.16 4.86
CA PHE A 9 19.73 29.58 5.04
C PHE A 9 19.11 29.10 3.74
N GLU A 10 19.37 29.77 2.62
CA GLU A 10 18.94 29.29 1.31
C GLU A 10 19.59 27.95 0.94
N VAL A 11 20.91 27.84 1.15
CA VAL A 11 21.65 26.58 0.93
C VAL A 11 21.14 25.50 1.86
N LEU A 12 20.95 25.82 3.14
CA LEU A 12 20.45 24.86 4.13
C LEU A 12 19.04 24.36 3.75
N ASP A 13 18.14 25.24 3.34
CA ASP A 13 16.78 24.88 2.96
C ASP A 13 16.78 23.98 1.70
N GLY A 14 17.66 24.26 0.75
CA GLY A 14 17.85 23.42 -0.44
C GLY A 14 18.32 22.01 -0.08
N ILE A 15 19.26 21.90 0.86
CA ILE A 15 19.76 20.60 1.34
C ILE A 15 18.66 19.85 2.10
N LYS A 16 17.91 20.53 2.97
CA LYS A 16 16.79 19.91 3.69
C LYS A 16 15.74 19.34 2.75
N ALA A 17 15.42 20.08 1.67
CA ALA A 17 14.46 19.63 0.68
C ALA A 17 14.94 18.34 -0.03
N ARG A 18 16.22 18.28 -0.37
CA ARG A 18 16.82 17.08 -0.98
C ARG A 18 16.82 15.88 -0.04
N ILE A 19 17.08 16.10 1.25
CA ILE A 19 17.02 15.03 2.26
C ILE A 19 15.61 14.48 2.37
N LYS A 20 14.61 15.33 2.47
CA LYS A 20 13.20 14.91 2.54
C LYS A 20 12.77 14.12 1.32
N GLU A 21 13.16 14.58 0.14
CA GLU A 21 12.85 13.88 -1.10
C GLU A 21 13.49 12.49 -1.15
N ALA A 22 14.76 12.38 -0.76
CA ALA A 22 15.48 11.10 -0.73
C ALA A 22 14.85 10.13 0.29
N GLN A 23 14.49 10.62 1.48
CA GLN A 23 13.80 9.83 2.50
C GLN A 23 12.45 9.34 1.99
N TYR A 24 11.68 10.19 1.34
CA TYR A 24 10.39 9.85 0.75
C TYR A 24 10.52 8.75 -0.29
N LYS A 25 11.48 8.88 -1.21
CA LYS A 25 11.74 7.86 -2.25
C LYS A 25 12.17 6.53 -1.64
N ALA A 26 12.98 6.56 -0.58
CA ALA A 26 13.41 5.34 0.11
C ALA A 26 12.21 4.62 0.75
N VAL A 27 11.31 5.35 1.40
CA VAL A 27 10.09 4.79 2.02
C VAL A 27 9.18 4.20 0.94
N LEU A 28 8.98 4.90 -0.18
CA LEU A 28 8.18 4.40 -1.29
C LEU A 28 8.76 3.13 -1.88
N GLY A 29 10.09 3.08 -2.08
CA GLY A 29 10.76 1.89 -2.60
C GLY A 29 10.63 0.69 -1.70
N ALA A 30 10.82 0.88 -0.39
CA ALA A 30 10.66 -0.17 0.61
C ALA A 30 9.22 -0.67 0.65
N ASN A 31 8.24 0.23 0.58
CA ASN A 31 6.83 -0.12 0.55
C ASN A 31 6.49 -0.94 -0.70
N LYS A 32 6.99 -0.51 -1.85
CA LYS A 32 6.75 -1.19 -3.12
C LYS A 32 7.27 -2.63 -3.08
N GLU A 33 8.50 -2.83 -2.60
CA GLU A 33 9.08 -4.17 -2.46
C GLU A 33 8.25 -5.04 -1.52
N LEU A 34 7.77 -4.49 -0.42
CA LEU A 34 6.93 -5.22 0.53
C LEU A 34 5.60 -5.62 -0.10
N MET A 35 4.96 -4.72 -0.85
CA MET A 35 3.68 -5.01 -1.51
C MET A 35 3.85 -6.07 -2.61
N GLU A 36 4.93 -6.02 -3.34
CA GLU A 36 5.27 -7.03 -4.35
C GLU A 36 5.52 -8.40 -3.69
N LEU A 37 6.21 -8.42 -2.55
CA LEU A 37 6.42 -9.63 -1.77
C LEU A 37 5.08 -10.22 -1.32
N TYR A 38 4.19 -9.41 -0.77
CA TYR A 38 2.88 -9.86 -0.31
C TYR A 38 2.04 -10.41 -1.47
N TRP A 39 2.10 -9.77 -2.62
CA TRP A 39 1.42 -10.24 -3.82
C TRP A 39 1.95 -11.60 -4.26
N ASN A 40 3.29 -11.77 -4.29
CA ASN A 40 3.92 -13.03 -4.66
C ASN A 40 3.55 -14.16 -3.69
N ILE A 41 3.56 -13.88 -2.38
CA ILE A 41 3.12 -14.84 -1.37
C ILE A 41 1.65 -15.20 -1.57
N GLY A 42 0.81 -14.21 -1.84
CA GLY A 42 -0.60 -14.43 -2.14
C GLY A 42 -0.81 -15.37 -3.33
N LYS A 43 -0.02 -15.21 -4.39
CA LYS A 43 -0.05 -16.11 -5.55
C LYS A 43 0.36 -17.53 -5.19
N ILE A 44 1.37 -17.68 -4.36
CA ILE A 44 1.81 -19.00 -3.88
C ILE A 44 0.70 -19.67 -3.08
N ILE A 45 0.02 -18.91 -2.22
CA ILE A 45 -1.11 -19.42 -1.43
C ILE A 45 -2.26 -19.88 -2.35
N ILE A 46 -2.57 -19.10 -3.39
CA ILE A 46 -3.61 -19.45 -4.36
C ILE A 46 -3.29 -20.78 -5.04
N ILE A 47 -2.05 -20.98 -5.48
CA ILE A 47 -1.62 -22.22 -6.14
C ILE A 47 -1.75 -23.42 -5.21
N ASN A 48 -1.59 -23.21 -3.91
CA ASN A 48 -1.63 -24.26 -2.89
C ASN A 48 -2.98 -24.34 -2.15
N THR A 49 -4.07 -23.81 -2.72
CA THR A 49 -5.40 -23.84 -2.10
C THR A 49 -5.93 -25.24 -1.82
N GLU A 50 -5.50 -26.23 -2.59
CA GLU A 50 -5.89 -27.63 -2.39
C GLU A 50 -5.50 -28.18 -1.02
N TYR A 51 -4.47 -27.60 -0.38
CA TYR A 51 -4.03 -27.99 0.96
C TYR A 51 -4.84 -27.30 2.07
N GLY A 52 -5.79 -26.44 1.72
CA GLY A 52 -6.73 -25.82 2.64
C GLY A 52 -6.12 -24.85 3.63
N THR A 53 -6.86 -24.59 4.72
CA THR A 53 -6.44 -23.66 5.79
C THR A 53 -5.17 -24.11 6.52
N LYS A 54 -4.90 -25.39 6.57
CA LYS A 54 -3.69 -25.92 7.23
C LYS A 54 -2.43 -25.44 6.56
N PHE A 55 -2.44 -25.25 5.24
CA PHE A 55 -1.29 -24.71 4.53
C PHE A 55 -0.91 -23.32 5.07
N VAL A 56 -1.89 -22.44 5.22
CA VAL A 56 -1.67 -21.08 5.74
C VAL A 56 -1.22 -21.10 7.19
N GLU A 57 -1.83 -21.95 8.02
CA GLU A 57 -1.46 -22.10 9.43
C GLU A 57 -0.02 -22.60 9.58
N ASN A 58 0.36 -23.63 8.81
CA ASN A 58 1.71 -24.16 8.81
C ASN A 58 2.72 -23.15 8.31
N LEU A 59 2.39 -22.44 7.24
CA LEU A 59 3.23 -21.38 6.67
C LEU A 59 3.51 -20.27 7.69
N SER A 60 2.47 -19.79 8.38
CA SER A 60 2.61 -18.78 9.42
C SER A 60 3.52 -19.24 10.54
N ARG A 61 3.32 -20.46 11.04
CA ARG A 61 4.13 -21.04 12.10
C ARG A 61 5.59 -21.20 11.68
N ASP A 62 5.83 -21.76 10.50
CA ASP A 62 7.17 -22.08 10.04
C ASP A 62 7.99 -20.83 9.69
N ILE A 63 7.36 -19.80 9.16
CA ILE A 63 8.00 -18.50 8.94
C ILE A 63 8.45 -17.90 10.28
N LEU A 64 7.63 -17.97 11.32
CA LEU A 64 7.97 -17.45 12.64
C LEU A 64 9.11 -18.22 13.31
N VAL A 65 9.31 -19.49 12.98
CA VAL A 65 10.45 -20.27 13.48
C VAL A 65 11.78 -19.68 12.96
N ASP A 66 11.84 -19.36 11.67
CA ASP A 66 13.05 -18.82 11.05
C ASP A 66 13.22 -17.32 11.27
N PHE A 67 12.11 -16.59 11.43
CA PHE A 67 12.08 -15.15 11.61
C PHE A 67 11.23 -14.78 12.83
N PRO A 68 11.74 -15.01 14.08
CA PRO A 68 10.91 -14.86 15.30
C PRO A 68 10.34 -13.46 15.51
N ASP A 69 11.03 -12.44 15.02
CA ASP A 69 10.63 -11.04 15.22
C ASP A 69 9.87 -10.44 14.02
N ILE A 70 9.61 -11.25 13.00
CA ILE A 70 8.96 -10.74 11.79
C ILE A 70 7.50 -10.42 12.05
N LYS A 71 7.03 -9.31 11.48
CA LYS A 71 5.63 -8.90 11.54
C LYS A 71 4.96 -9.09 10.18
N GLY A 72 3.65 -9.26 10.20
CA GLY A 72 2.87 -9.32 8.96
C GLY A 72 2.64 -10.72 8.42
N PHE A 73 3.06 -11.77 9.13
CA PHE A 73 2.91 -13.16 8.68
C PHE A 73 1.96 -13.98 9.57
N SER A 74 1.00 -13.33 10.20
CA SER A 74 -0.10 -14.01 10.88
C SER A 74 -0.97 -14.74 9.86
N VAL A 75 -1.71 -15.74 10.32
CA VAL A 75 -2.69 -16.43 9.47
C VAL A 75 -3.66 -15.46 8.83
N ARG A 76 -4.16 -14.50 9.59
CA ARG A 76 -5.07 -13.47 9.09
C ARG A 76 -4.45 -12.64 7.96
N ASN A 77 -3.21 -12.20 8.15
CA ASN A 77 -2.54 -11.36 7.15
C ASN A 77 -2.18 -12.16 5.90
N LEU A 78 -1.79 -13.43 6.04
CA LEU A 78 -1.56 -14.32 4.90
C LEU A 78 -2.84 -14.50 4.06
N LYS A 79 -3.99 -14.61 4.71
CA LYS A 79 -5.29 -14.66 4.03
C LYS A 79 -5.59 -13.36 3.28
N TYR A 80 -5.20 -12.22 3.83
CA TYR A 80 -5.30 -10.93 3.14
C TYR A 80 -4.36 -10.86 1.94
N MET A 81 -3.17 -11.41 2.03
CA MET A 81 -2.25 -11.50 0.89
C MET A 81 -2.85 -12.30 -0.26
N ARG A 82 -3.50 -13.42 0.06
CA ARG A 82 -4.23 -14.22 -0.92
C ARG A 82 -5.31 -13.39 -1.61
N LYS A 83 -6.14 -12.71 -0.83
CA LYS A 83 -7.21 -11.85 -1.35
C LYS A 83 -6.64 -10.73 -2.23
N PHE A 84 -5.53 -10.14 -1.83
CA PHE A 84 -4.83 -9.12 -2.57
C PHE A 84 -4.42 -9.62 -3.97
N ALA A 85 -3.81 -10.81 -4.04
CA ALA A 85 -3.41 -11.42 -5.29
C ALA A 85 -4.61 -11.85 -6.16
N GLU A 86 -5.72 -12.26 -5.54
CA GLU A 86 -6.96 -12.60 -6.25
C GLU A 86 -7.60 -11.38 -6.89
N LEU A 87 -7.63 -10.24 -6.17
CA LEU A 87 -8.23 -9.00 -6.66
C LEU A 87 -7.38 -8.31 -7.73
N TYR A 88 -6.07 -8.48 -7.68
CA TYR A 88 -5.13 -7.82 -8.59
C TYR A 88 -4.27 -8.86 -9.30
N PRO A 89 -4.83 -9.58 -10.28
CA PRO A 89 -4.09 -10.67 -10.95
C PRO A 89 -2.97 -10.20 -11.86
N ASP A 90 -3.00 -8.93 -12.30
CA ASP A 90 -1.99 -8.35 -13.19
C ASP A 90 -0.88 -7.70 -12.38
N PHE A 91 0.31 -8.29 -12.38
CA PHE A 91 1.46 -7.80 -11.65
C PHE A 91 1.90 -6.39 -12.10
N GLN A 92 1.78 -6.07 -13.37
CA GLN A 92 2.13 -4.72 -13.85
C GLN A 92 1.22 -3.65 -13.26
N LYS A 93 -0.07 -3.95 -13.11
CA LYS A 93 -1.01 -3.04 -12.44
C LYS A 93 -0.70 -2.92 -10.95
N VAL A 94 -0.26 -3.99 -10.32
CA VAL A 94 0.22 -3.95 -8.93
C VAL A 94 1.39 -2.99 -8.80
N GLN A 95 2.40 -3.12 -9.65
CA GLN A 95 3.59 -2.27 -9.62
C GLN A 95 3.30 -0.78 -9.85
N ARG A 96 2.34 -0.47 -10.72
CA ARG A 96 2.00 0.90 -11.10
C ARG A 96 0.93 1.55 -10.23
N GLY A 97 0.26 0.77 -9.42
CA GLY A 97 -0.88 1.24 -8.65
C GLY A 97 -0.79 0.86 -7.18
N VAL A 98 -1.39 -0.26 -6.80
CA VAL A 98 -1.56 -0.64 -5.40
C VAL A 98 -0.26 -0.85 -4.63
N ALA A 99 0.84 -1.17 -5.29
CA ALA A 99 2.15 -1.26 -4.64
C ALA A 99 2.69 0.10 -4.20
N LEU A 100 2.12 1.19 -4.69
CA LEU A 100 2.46 2.55 -4.28
C LEU A 100 1.72 2.99 -3.02
N LEU A 101 0.76 2.20 -2.55
CA LEU A 101 -0.03 2.48 -1.36
C LEU A 101 0.45 1.64 -0.17
N PRO A 102 0.34 2.16 1.06
CA PRO A 102 0.61 1.35 2.25
C PRO A 102 -0.31 0.13 2.32
N TRP A 103 0.17 -0.95 2.94
CA TRP A 103 -0.62 -2.17 3.11
C TRP A 103 -1.96 -1.90 3.79
N ARG A 104 -1.94 -1.06 4.82
CA ARG A 104 -3.15 -0.69 5.56
C ARG A 104 -4.22 -0.05 4.66
N ASN A 105 -3.80 0.82 3.73
CA ASN A 105 -4.71 1.43 2.76
C ASN A 105 -5.27 0.39 1.79
N ASN A 106 -4.43 -0.54 1.34
CA ASN A 106 -4.89 -1.65 0.51
C ASN A 106 -5.92 -2.52 1.23
N LEU A 107 -5.70 -2.82 2.51
CA LEU A 107 -6.67 -3.58 3.31
C LEU A 107 -8.02 -2.84 3.42
N THR A 108 -7.98 -1.55 3.65
CA THR A 108 -9.17 -0.70 3.71
C THR A 108 -9.94 -0.74 2.39
N LEU A 109 -9.26 -0.56 1.28
CA LEU A 109 -9.88 -0.60 -0.05
C LEU A 109 -10.50 -1.96 -0.35
N MET A 110 -9.79 -3.04 -0.04
CA MET A 110 -10.29 -4.40 -0.27
C MET A 110 -11.54 -4.72 0.56
N SER A 111 -11.62 -4.19 1.77
CA SER A 111 -12.75 -4.48 2.68
C SER A 111 -13.94 -3.55 2.48
N LYS A 112 -13.71 -2.27 2.18
CA LYS A 112 -14.76 -1.25 2.16
C LYS A 112 -15.26 -0.88 0.77
N VAL A 113 -14.46 -1.11 -0.28
CA VAL A 113 -14.84 -0.73 -1.65
C VAL A 113 -14.89 -1.96 -2.52
N LYS A 114 -16.09 -2.47 -2.78
CA LYS A 114 -16.30 -3.71 -3.52
C LYS A 114 -16.39 -3.53 -5.02
N ASP A 115 -16.89 -2.38 -5.48
CA ASP A 115 -16.96 -2.07 -6.89
C ASP A 115 -15.57 -1.79 -7.44
N GLU A 116 -15.23 -2.44 -8.56
CA GLU A 116 -13.90 -2.34 -9.15
C GLU A 116 -13.58 -0.93 -9.64
N ASP A 117 -14.52 -0.27 -10.30
CA ASP A 117 -14.33 1.08 -10.85
C ASP A 117 -14.20 2.10 -9.71
N GLU A 118 -15.03 1.97 -8.69
CA GLU A 118 -14.95 2.83 -7.50
C GLU A 118 -13.61 2.63 -6.78
N ARG A 119 -13.19 1.38 -6.61
CA ARG A 119 -11.92 1.06 -5.96
C ARG A 119 -10.74 1.66 -6.74
N GLN A 120 -10.74 1.54 -8.08
CA GLN A 120 -9.70 2.13 -8.92
C GLN A 120 -9.67 3.65 -8.79
N TRP A 121 -10.83 4.30 -8.70
CA TRP A 121 -10.93 5.73 -8.48
C TRP A 121 -10.24 6.13 -7.16
N TYR A 122 -10.51 5.41 -6.07
CA TYR A 122 -9.85 5.68 -4.78
C TYR A 122 -8.36 5.39 -4.82
N ILE A 123 -7.93 4.35 -5.52
CA ILE A 123 -6.49 4.05 -5.69
C ILE A 123 -5.80 5.24 -6.35
N ASP A 124 -6.33 5.72 -7.46
CA ASP A 124 -5.74 6.82 -8.22
C ASP A 124 -5.70 8.12 -7.41
N HIS A 125 -6.77 8.42 -6.70
CA HIS A 125 -6.84 9.62 -5.85
C HIS A 125 -5.95 9.50 -4.62
N ASN A 126 -5.82 8.32 -4.04
CA ASN A 126 -4.93 8.09 -2.92
C ASN A 126 -3.46 8.30 -3.33
N ILE A 127 -3.07 7.79 -4.48
CA ILE A 127 -1.72 8.00 -5.01
C ILE A 127 -1.46 9.48 -5.26
N LYS A 128 -2.40 10.15 -5.91
CA LYS A 128 -2.28 11.58 -6.25
C LYS A 128 -2.19 12.47 -5.02
N ASN A 129 -3.01 12.20 -4.01
CA ASN A 129 -3.16 13.08 -2.84
C ASN A 129 -2.34 12.64 -1.63
N GLY A 130 -1.75 11.45 -1.67
CA GLY A 130 -0.93 10.95 -0.56
C GLY A 130 -1.72 10.75 0.74
N TRP A 131 -2.97 10.30 0.65
CA TRP A 131 -3.80 10.10 1.85
C TRP A 131 -3.23 9.01 2.74
N ASN A 132 -3.15 9.29 4.05
CA ASN A 132 -2.90 8.25 5.03
C ASN A 132 -4.19 7.42 5.23
N ASN A 133 -4.11 6.37 6.05
CA ASN A 133 -5.25 5.48 6.25
C ASN A 133 -6.46 6.20 6.85
N VAL A 134 -6.24 7.13 7.77
CA VAL A 134 -7.31 7.92 8.39
C VAL A 134 -8.04 8.76 7.35
N ALA A 135 -7.29 9.47 6.51
CA ALA A 135 -7.85 10.31 5.45
C ALA A 135 -8.61 9.48 4.41
N LEU A 136 -8.02 8.37 3.95
CA LEU A 136 -8.67 7.46 3.00
C LEU A 136 -9.99 6.93 3.56
N THR A 137 -9.97 6.42 4.78
CA THR A 137 -11.17 5.88 5.45
C THR A 137 -12.25 6.95 5.57
N HIS A 138 -11.87 8.17 5.97
CA HIS A 138 -12.79 9.29 6.06
C HIS A 138 -13.47 9.59 4.72
N HIS A 139 -12.69 9.67 3.63
CA HIS A 139 -13.23 9.95 2.30
C HIS A 139 -14.19 8.85 1.82
N ILE A 140 -13.89 7.59 2.11
CA ILE A 140 -14.78 6.48 1.78
C ILE A 140 -16.10 6.58 2.58
N GLU A 141 -16.01 6.83 3.87
CA GLU A 141 -17.18 6.96 4.76
C GLU A 141 -18.05 8.16 4.38
N MET A 142 -17.45 9.26 3.96
CA MET A 142 -18.15 10.45 3.49
C MET A 142 -18.60 10.37 2.04
N LYS A 143 -18.43 9.22 1.41
CA LYS A 143 -18.89 8.94 0.04
C LYS A 143 -18.36 9.92 -0.99
N LEU A 144 -17.06 10.17 -0.94
CA LEU A 144 -16.40 11.13 -1.84
C LEU A 144 -16.58 10.77 -3.31
N TYR A 145 -16.46 9.49 -3.66
CA TYR A 145 -16.64 9.00 -5.02
C TYR A 145 -18.04 9.35 -5.56
N GLU A 146 -19.08 9.01 -4.82
CA GLU A 146 -20.47 9.23 -5.22
C GLU A 146 -20.76 10.73 -5.35
N ARG A 147 -20.26 11.54 -4.42
CA ARG A 147 -20.44 13.00 -4.46
C ARG A 147 -19.78 13.63 -5.69
N GLN A 148 -18.59 13.18 -6.05
CA GLN A 148 -17.87 13.69 -7.22
C GLN A 148 -18.50 13.19 -8.53
N ALA A 149 -18.95 11.95 -8.59
CA ALA A 149 -19.65 11.41 -9.75
C ALA A 149 -20.95 12.19 -10.04
N ILE A 150 -21.71 12.53 -8.99
CA ILE A 150 -22.90 13.36 -9.12
C ILE A 150 -22.55 14.76 -9.62
N ALA A 151 -21.50 15.38 -9.09
CA ALA A 151 -21.07 16.72 -9.51
C ALA A 151 -20.64 16.78 -10.98
N ILE A 152 -20.05 15.71 -11.52
CA ILE A 152 -19.63 15.65 -12.91
C ILE A 152 -20.83 15.47 -13.86
N ASN A 153 -21.88 14.82 -13.42
CA ASN A 153 -23.06 14.50 -14.23
C ASN A 153 -24.14 15.60 -14.23
N TRP A 154 -23.89 16.69 -13.54
CA TRP A 154 -24.83 17.83 -13.50
C TRP A 154 -24.63 18.79 -14.65
#